data_19adbe7cb5e8021f5d048631c42b4fcc
#
_entry.id   19adbe7cb5e8021f5d048631c42b4fcc
#
_cell.length_a   1.000
_cell.length_b   1.000
_cell.length_c   1.000
_cell.angle_alpha   90.00
_cell.angle_beta   90.00
_cell.angle_gamma   90.00
#
_symmetry.space_group_name_H-M   'P 1'
#
loop_
_entity.id
_entity.type
_entity.pdbx_description
1 polymer ?
#
loop_
_entity_poly.entity_id
_entity_poly.type
_entity_poly.pdbx_seq_one_letter_code
_entity_poly.pdbx_strand_id
1 'polypeptide(L)'
;ALRRLEARNRQVTEILSGSHAIQEDEPSAPNFEQYISAVSRLRWGRLSTVPILWPVRGEVMAEPPANERPGVLIAARMGSLIRASAGGKVIRVGFEEALGYVIVIDHGNGLSSSYGRAATVLIEQGRYVHKGQPIGLCGRSSTARRGVLRFSVLENGESRDPLSYRLWL
;
A
#
# COMPACT_ATOMS: atom_id res chain seq x y z
N ALA A 1 -14.28 -38.33 63.57
CA ALA A 1 -14.33 -38.03 62.14
C ALA A 1 -14.26 -36.48 61.82
N LEU A 2 -15.01 -35.65 62.56
CA LEU A 2 -15.08 -34.20 62.35
C LEU A 2 -13.72 -33.49 62.55
N ARG A 3 -12.97 -33.85 63.61
CA ARG A 3 -11.64 -33.21 63.89
C ARG A 3 -10.60 -33.45 62.78
N ARG A 4 -10.72 -34.50 61.99
CA ARG A 4 -9.80 -34.72 60.84
C ARG A 4 -10.16 -33.87 59.62
N LEU A 5 -11.41 -33.50 59.47
CA LEU A 5 -11.88 -32.61 58.38
C LEU A 5 -11.50 -31.16 58.66
N GLU A 6 -11.59 -30.73 59.93
CA GLU A 6 -11.18 -29.37 60.30
C GLU A 6 -9.66 -29.13 60.20
N ALA A 7 -8.86 -30.13 60.54
CA ALA A 7 -7.40 -30.05 60.36
C ALA A 7 -7.00 -29.96 58.88
N ARG A 8 -7.73 -30.69 58.03
CA ARG A 8 -7.47 -30.68 56.60
C ARG A 8 -7.92 -29.40 55.93
N ASN A 9 -9.00 -28.77 56.39
CA ASN A 9 -9.43 -27.46 55.92
C ASN A 9 -8.48 -26.33 56.34
N ARG A 10 -7.90 -26.38 57.55
CA ARG A 10 -6.88 -25.41 57.99
C ARG A 10 -5.62 -25.48 57.12
N GLN A 11 -5.18 -26.70 56.78
CA GLN A 11 -3.98 -26.87 55.94
C GLN A 11 -4.19 -26.36 54.51
N VAL A 12 -5.39 -26.48 53.97
CA VAL A 12 -5.73 -25.95 52.64
C VAL A 12 -5.83 -24.41 52.68
N THR A 13 -6.35 -23.85 53.76
CA THR A 13 -6.45 -22.40 53.94
C THR A 13 -5.06 -21.78 54.15
N GLU A 14 -4.14 -22.44 54.80
CA GLU A 14 -2.77 -21.98 55.01
C GLU A 14 -1.93 -22.04 53.73
N ILE A 15 -2.18 -23.05 52.87
CA ILE A 15 -1.54 -23.11 51.52
C ILE A 15 -2.09 -22.03 50.62
N LEU A 16 -3.36 -21.64 50.74
CA LEU A 16 -3.97 -20.57 49.94
C LEU A 16 -3.68 -19.16 50.47
N SER A 17 -3.32 -19.00 51.75
CA SER A 17 -2.94 -17.70 52.35
C SER A 17 -1.43 -17.45 52.38
N GLY A 18 -0.61 -18.48 52.12
CA GLY A 18 0.83 -18.41 51.98
C GLY A 18 1.25 -18.10 50.54
N SER A 19 0.49 -17.26 49.83
CA SER A 19 0.89 -16.82 48.53
C SER A 19 2.04 -15.83 48.67
N HIS A 20 3.23 -16.30 48.41
CA HIS A 20 4.17 -15.47 47.65
C HIS A 20 3.39 -14.91 46.47
N ALA A 21 3.24 -13.59 46.43
CA ALA A 21 2.86 -12.87 45.24
C ALA A 21 3.92 -13.19 44.16
N ILE A 22 3.70 -14.24 43.42
CA ILE A 22 4.25 -14.34 42.07
C ILE A 22 3.52 -13.23 41.35
N GLN A 23 4.19 -12.09 41.24
CA GLN A 23 3.86 -11.08 40.29
C GLN A 23 4.17 -11.74 38.93
N GLU A 24 3.20 -12.54 38.44
CA GLU A 24 3.16 -12.91 37.07
C GLU A 24 2.89 -11.62 36.32
N ASP A 25 3.97 -11.04 35.79
CA ASP A 25 3.93 -10.10 34.72
C ASP A 25 3.40 -10.88 33.50
N GLU A 26 2.14 -11.30 33.56
CA GLU A 26 1.43 -11.74 32.36
C GLU A 26 1.41 -10.50 31.45
N PRO A 27 2.03 -10.59 30.24
CA PRO A 27 1.82 -9.55 29.26
C PRO A 27 0.31 -9.47 29.08
N SER A 28 -0.31 -8.40 29.58
CA SER A 28 -1.75 -8.20 29.49
C SER A 28 -2.14 -8.43 28.03
N ALA A 29 -2.99 -9.43 27.80
CA ALA A 29 -3.46 -9.74 26.47
C ALA A 29 -3.92 -8.43 25.84
N PRO A 30 -3.43 -8.09 24.65
CA PRO A 30 -3.74 -6.80 24.03
C PRO A 30 -5.27 -6.68 23.98
N ASN A 31 -5.80 -5.56 24.48
CA ASN A 31 -7.21 -5.25 24.43
C ASN A 31 -7.72 -5.57 23.03
N PHE A 32 -8.89 -6.20 22.93
CA PHE A 32 -9.51 -6.61 21.67
C PHE A 32 -9.47 -5.50 20.61
N GLU A 33 -9.69 -4.24 21.00
CA GLU A 33 -9.56 -3.08 20.10
C GLU A 33 -8.13 -2.86 19.58
N GLN A 34 -7.11 -3.06 20.44
CA GLN A 34 -5.71 -3.00 20.03
C GLN A 34 -5.35 -4.15 19.09
N TYR A 35 -5.87 -5.35 19.36
CA TYR A 35 -5.70 -6.51 18.48
C TYR A 35 -6.35 -6.27 17.13
N ILE A 36 -7.62 -5.83 17.08
CA ILE A 36 -8.32 -5.51 15.83
C ILE A 36 -7.62 -4.39 15.07
N SER A 37 -7.16 -3.34 15.77
CA SER A 37 -6.44 -2.23 15.12
C SER A 37 -5.07 -2.67 14.57
N ALA A 38 -4.38 -3.58 15.26
CA ALA A 38 -3.11 -4.13 14.79
C ALA A 38 -3.32 -5.06 13.57
N VAL A 39 -4.30 -5.96 13.64
CA VAL A 39 -4.66 -6.88 12.53
C VAL A 39 -5.16 -6.07 11.32
N SER A 40 -5.97 -5.04 11.55
CA SER A 40 -6.44 -4.16 10.50
C SER A 40 -5.27 -3.42 9.84
N ARG A 41 -4.35 -2.85 10.62
CA ARG A 41 -3.15 -2.18 10.10
C ARG A 41 -2.27 -3.12 9.27
N LEU A 42 -2.05 -4.37 9.73
CA LEU A 42 -1.26 -5.37 9.00
C LEU A 42 -1.94 -5.80 7.69
N ARG A 43 -3.25 -6.00 7.72
CA ARG A 43 -4.03 -6.48 6.56
C ARG A 43 -4.24 -5.36 5.53
N TRP A 44 -4.63 -4.16 5.97
CA TRP A 44 -4.80 -3.01 5.11
C TRP A 44 -3.47 -2.40 4.67
N GLY A 45 -2.43 -2.47 5.50
CA GLY A 45 -1.08 -2.04 5.15
C GLY A 45 -0.55 -2.77 3.92
N ARG A 46 -0.70 -4.09 3.84
CA ARG A 46 -0.28 -4.89 2.68
C ARG A 46 -1.09 -4.59 1.43
N LEU A 47 -2.42 -4.46 1.54
CA LEU A 47 -3.29 -4.10 0.41
C LEU A 47 -3.13 -2.64 -0.03
N SER A 48 -2.71 -1.76 0.88
CA SER A 48 -2.40 -0.36 0.59
C SER A 48 -1.16 -0.20 -0.28
N THR A 49 -0.19 -1.12 -0.18
CA THR A 49 1.08 -1.07 -0.91
C THR A 49 1.08 -1.81 -2.24
N VAL A 50 0.10 -2.68 -2.50
CA VAL A 50 -0.04 -3.35 -3.79
C VAL A 50 -0.69 -2.40 -4.80
N PRO A 51 -0.11 -2.17 -6.00
CA PRO A 51 -0.60 -1.21 -7.00
C PRO A 51 -1.82 -1.73 -7.77
N ILE A 52 -2.93 -1.97 -7.06
CA ILE A 52 -4.18 -2.52 -7.61
C ILE A 52 -5.18 -1.46 -8.06
N LEU A 53 -5.00 -0.19 -7.66
CA LEU A 53 -5.87 0.89 -8.09
C LEU A 53 -5.43 1.38 -9.47
N TRP A 54 -6.39 1.45 -10.41
CA TRP A 54 -6.13 1.98 -11.73
C TRP A 54 -5.86 3.50 -11.65
N PRO A 55 -4.73 3.98 -12.21
CA PRO A 55 -4.24 5.34 -11.92
C PRO A 55 -5.08 6.45 -12.53
N VAL A 56 -5.83 6.16 -13.58
CA VAL A 56 -6.71 7.11 -14.28
C VAL A 56 -7.88 6.39 -14.93
N ARG A 57 -9.04 7.03 -14.98
CA ARG A 57 -10.17 6.51 -15.76
C ARG A 57 -9.88 6.67 -17.24
N GLY A 58 -9.76 5.56 -17.95
CA GLY A 58 -9.45 5.55 -19.38
C GLY A 58 -9.41 4.15 -19.96
N GLU A 59 -9.20 4.09 -21.25
CA GLU A 59 -9.11 2.86 -22.03
C GLU A 59 -7.64 2.47 -22.22
N VAL A 60 -7.31 1.21 -22.05
CA VAL A 60 -5.97 0.69 -22.39
C VAL A 60 -5.84 0.65 -23.89
N MET A 61 -4.89 1.40 -24.42
CA MET A 61 -4.72 1.52 -25.88
C MET A 61 -3.87 0.42 -26.46
N ALA A 62 -2.71 0.19 -25.88
CA ALA A 62 -1.71 -0.77 -26.35
C ALA A 62 -0.57 -0.87 -25.34
N GLU A 63 0.26 -1.88 -25.50
CA GLU A 63 1.59 -1.90 -24.92
C GLU A 63 2.47 -0.88 -25.64
N PRO A 64 3.39 -0.21 -24.92
CA PRO A 64 4.36 0.67 -25.56
C PRO A 64 5.21 -0.14 -26.54
N PRO A 65 5.78 0.51 -27.57
CA PRO A 65 6.70 -0.14 -28.51
C PRO A 65 7.81 -0.91 -27.79
N ALA A 66 8.29 -2.00 -28.39
CA ALA A 66 9.28 -2.89 -27.78
C ALA A 66 10.62 -2.21 -27.40
N ASN A 67 10.92 -1.03 -27.98
CA ASN A 67 12.08 -0.19 -27.64
C ASN A 67 11.82 0.72 -26.43
N GLU A 68 10.62 0.80 -25.92
CA GLU A 68 10.26 1.53 -24.70
C GLU A 68 10.20 0.58 -23.50
N ARG A 69 10.31 1.15 -22.29
CA ARG A 69 10.16 0.37 -21.06
C ARG A 69 8.78 -0.26 -21.02
N PRO A 70 8.65 -1.53 -20.57
CA PRO A 70 7.36 -2.20 -20.46
C PRO A 70 6.35 -1.42 -19.62
N GLY A 71 5.06 -1.55 -19.96
CA GLY A 71 3.97 -0.87 -19.29
C GLY A 71 2.72 -0.83 -20.15
N VAL A 72 1.74 -0.03 -19.77
CA VAL A 72 0.52 0.19 -20.55
C VAL A 72 0.32 1.67 -20.86
N LEU A 73 -0.24 1.95 -22.01
CA LEU A 73 -0.72 3.28 -22.39
C LEU A 73 -2.22 3.37 -22.13
N ILE A 74 -2.63 4.34 -21.34
CA ILE A 74 -4.03 4.55 -20.97
C ILE A 74 -4.50 5.84 -21.62
N ALA A 75 -5.46 5.74 -22.56
CA ALA A 75 -6.15 6.89 -23.10
C ALA A 75 -7.11 7.46 -22.07
N ALA A 76 -6.93 8.73 -21.73
CA ALA A 76 -7.75 9.43 -20.76
C ALA A 76 -8.14 10.82 -21.32
N ARG A 77 -8.99 11.54 -20.61
CA ARG A 77 -9.23 12.95 -20.95
C ARG A 77 -8.01 13.76 -20.52
N MET A 78 -7.59 14.70 -21.37
CA MET A 78 -6.56 15.67 -21.01
C MET A 78 -6.94 16.39 -19.70
N GLY A 79 -5.99 16.53 -18.80
CA GLY A 79 -6.21 17.14 -17.48
C GLY A 79 -6.90 16.23 -16.46
N SER A 80 -7.17 14.95 -16.79
CA SER A 80 -7.67 13.99 -15.80
C SER A 80 -6.65 13.80 -14.68
N LEU A 81 -7.16 13.64 -13.44
CA LEU A 81 -6.32 13.36 -12.27
C LEU A 81 -5.66 11.98 -12.40
N ILE A 82 -4.34 11.96 -12.29
CA ILE A 82 -3.54 10.77 -12.10
C ILE A 82 -3.52 10.50 -10.59
N ARG A 83 -3.86 9.27 -10.19
CA ARG A 83 -3.89 8.85 -8.79
C ARG A 83 -2.84 7.79 -8.52
N ALA A 84 -2.26 7.81 -7.33
CA ALA A 84 -1.37 6.77 -6.88
C ALA A 84 -2.09 5.41 -6.84
N SER A 85 -1.56 4.41 -7.54
CA SER A 85 -2.14 3.05 -7.59
C SER A 85 -2.01 2.29 -6.28
N ALA A 86 -1.04 2.68 -5.46
CA ALA A 86 -0.86 2.23 -4.08
C ALA A 86 -0.25 3.33 -3.23
N GLY A 87 -0.25 3.14 -1.90
CA GLY A 87 0.49 3.99 -0.97
C GLY A 87 1.99 3.76 -1.09
N GLY A 88 2.82 4.78 -0.83
CA GLY A 88 4.26 4.65 -0.89
C GLY A 88 5.00 5.97 -0.83
N LYS A 89 6.33 5.90 -1.00
CA LYS A 89 7.21 7.06 -1.02
C LYS A 89 7.51 7.46 -2.47
N VAL A 90 7.36 8.73 -2.78
CA VAL A 90 7.75 9.30 -4.08
C VAL A 90 9.28 9.33 -4.14
N ILE A 91 9.87 8.44 -4.94
CA ILE A 91 11.33 8.33 -5.07
C ILE A 91 11.88 9.14 -6.23
N ARG A 92 11.03 9.50 -7.20
CA ARG A 92 11.45 10.32 -8.34
C ARG A 92 10.29 11.18 -8.84
N VAL A 93 10.60 12.45 -9.11
CA VAL A 93 9.82 13.37 -9.92
C VAL A 93 10.80 14.01 -10.88
N GLY A 94 10.56 13.92 -12.19
CA GLY A 94 11.47 14.48 -13.19
C GLY A 94 10.76 14.70 -14.53
N PHE A 95 11.40 15.43 -15.40
CA PHE A 95 10.96 15.64 -16.78
C PHE A 95 11.86 14.85 -17.74
N GLU A 96 11.25 14.10 -18.63
CA GLU A 96 11.92 13.36 -19.70
C GLU A 96 11.31 13.81 -21.03
N GLU A 97 12.14 14.16 -22.02
CA GLU A 97 11.68 14.72 -23.29
C GLU A 97 10.66 13.81 -24.00
N ALA A 98 10.88 12.49 -23.98
CA ALA A 98 9.97 11.51 -24.61
C ALA A 98 8.73 11.20 -23.78
N LEU A 99 8.78 11.37 -22.45
CA LEU A 99 7.76 10.92 -21.52
C LEU A 99 7.07 12.05 -20.75
N GLY A 100 7.44 13.32 -20.97
CA GLY A 100 6.94 14.44 -20.17
C GLY A 100 7.34 14.29 -18.71
N TYR A 101 6.51 14.75 -17.79
CA TYR A 101 6.76 14.49 -16.38
C TYR A 101 6.57 13.03 -16.04
N VAL A 102 7.55 12.49 -15.28
CA VAL A 102 7.57 11.11 -14.78
C VAL A 102 7.57 11.16 -13.26
N ILE A 103 6.68 10.38 -12.67
CA ILE A 103 6.57 10.19 -11.23
C ILE A 103 6.86 8.72 -10.95
N VAL A 104 7.71 8.41 -9.96
CA VAL A 104 7.96 7.03 -9.52
C VAL A 104 7.68 6.94 -8.03
N ILE A 105 6.88 5.96 -7.65
CA ILE A 105 6.50 5.69 -6.26
C ILE A 105 7.01 4.31 -5.88
N ASP A 106 7.79 4.25 -4.80
CA ASP A 106 8.19 3.01 -4.15
C ASP A 106 7.12 2.64 -3.11
N HIS A 107 6.55 1.45 -3.27
CA HIS A 107 5.51 0.91 -2.40
C HIS A 107 6.07 0.01 -1.30
N GLY A 108 7.39 -0.22 -1.29
CA GLY A 108 8.04 -1.20 -0.45
C GLY A 108 7.91 -2.64 -0.99
N ASN A 109 8.59 -3.57 -0.32
CA ASN A 109 8.62 -5.00 -0.69
C ASN A 109 9.04 -5.26 -2.16
N GLY A 110 9.90 -4.41 -2.72
CA GLY A 110 10.36 -4.51 -4.09
C GLY A 110 9.36 -4.01 -5.14
N LEU A 111 8.18 -3.53 -4.74
CA LEU A 111 7.16 -3.02 -5.65
C LEU A 111 7.30 -1.52 -5.87
N SER A 112 7.27 -1.09 -7.12
CA SER A 112 7.20 0.32 -7.49
C SER A 112 6.27 0.54 -8.68
N SER A 113 5.77 1.76 -8.81
CA SER A 113 4.96 2.18 -9.96
C SER A 113 5.50 3.45 -10.59
N SER A 114 5.39 3.55 -11.92
CA SER A 114 5.83 4.69 -12.70
C SER A 114 4.68 5.26 -13.51
N TYR A 115 4.59 6.61 -13.52
CA TYR A 115 3.54 7.38 -14.17
C TYR A 115 4.23 8.38 -15.09
N GLY A 116 4.21 8.13 -16.38
CA GLY A 116 4.77 9.02 -17.40
C GLY A 116 3.68 9.75 -18.19
N ARG A 117 4.09 10.77 -18.95
CA ARG A 117 3.24 11.64 -19.76
C ARG A 117 2.28 12.50 -18.93
N ALA A 118 2.66 12.82 -17.70
CA ALA A 118 1.96 13.82 -16.93
C ALA A 118 2.27 15.24 -17.50
N ALA A 119 1.25 16.09 -17.53
CA ALA A 119 1.41 17.51 -17.87
C ALA A 119 1.82 18.34 -16.67
N THR A 120 1.33 17.94 -15.50
CA THR A 120 1.55 18.64 -14.24
C THR A 120 1.75 17.62 -13.12
N VAL A 121 2.66 17.92 -12.22
CA VAL A 121 2.90 17.15 -10.99
C VAL A 121 2.30 17.91 -9.81
N LEU A 122 1.59 17.19 -8.94
CA LEU A 122 0.93 17.75 -7.75
C LEU A 122 1.63 17.36 -6.43
N ILE A 123 2.75 16.66 -6.54
CA ILE A 123 3.50 16.13 -5.39
C ILE A 123 4.98 16.38 -5.55
N GLU A 124 5.72 16.31 -4.46
CA GLU A 124 7.17 16.47 -4.42
C GLU A 124 7.87 15.13 -4.19
N GLN A 125 9.09 15.03 -4.70
CA GLN A 125 9.97 13.90 -4.41
C GLN A 125 10.27 13.82 -2.91
N GLY A 126 10.33 12.60 -2.36
CA GLY A 126 10.57 12.33 -0.94
C GLY A 126 9.29 12.27 -0.09
N ARG A 127 8.15 12.73 -0.60
CA ARG A 127 6.85 12.70 0.12
C ARG A 127 6.24 11.31 0.10
N TYR A 128 5.44 11.02 1.13
CA TYR A 128 4.59 9.84 1.16
C TYR A 128 3.21 10.17 0.62
N VAL A 129 2.66 9.25 -0.15
CA VAL A 129 1.32 9.34 -0.74
C VAL A 129 0.48 8.14 -0.32
N HIS A 130 -0.84 8.37 -0.23
CA HIS A 130 -1.82 7.32 0.01
C HIS A 130 -2.33 6.77 -1.32
N LYS A 131 -2.78 5.52 -1.31
CA LYS A 131 -3.50 4.91 -2.43
C LYS A 131 -4.69 5.78 -2.84
N GLY A 132 -4.82 6.08 -4.12
CA GLY A 132 -5.86 6.95 -4.67
C GLY A 132 -5.60 8.45 -4.53
N GLN A 133 -4.53 8.86 -3.86
CA GLN A 133 -4.17 10.28 -3.76
C GLN A 133 -3.85 10.86 -5.13
N PRO A 134 -4.36 12.06 -5.48
CA PRO A 134 -3.96 12.76 -6.68
C PRO A 134 -2.47 13.08 -6.67
N ILE A 135 -1.75 12.71 -7.74
CA ILE A 135 -0.30 12.91 -7.88
C ILE A 135 0.08 13.76 -9.10
N GLY A 136 -0.83 13.91 -10.05
CA GLY A 136 -0.59 14.68 -11.26
C GLY A 136 -1.82 14.82 -12.14
N LEU A 137 -1.64 15.44 -13.30
CA LEU A 137 -2.66 15.58 -14.34
C LEU A 137 -2.14 14.95 -15.64
N CYS A 138 -3.01 14.22 -16.35
CA CYS A 138 -2.69 13.65 -17.66
C CYS A 138 -2.34 14.72 -18.67
N GLY A 139 -1.19 14.53 -19.36
CA GLY A 139 -0.73 15.35 -20.43
C GLY A 139 -1.37 15.03 -21.77
N ARG A 140 -1.09 15.88 -22.75
CA ARG A 140 -1.52 15.69 -24.14
C ARG A 140 -0.58 14.72 -24.85
N SER A 141 -1.15 13.80 -25.63
CA SER A 141 -0.36 13.04 -26.59
C SER A 141 0.05 13.95 -27.76
N SER A 142 1.26 13.75 -28.28
CA SER A 142 1.73 14.45 -29.49
C SER A 142 0.90 14.10 -30.73
N THR A 143 0.32 12.90 -30.75
CA THR A 143 -0.36 12.33 -31.91
C THR A 143 -1.89 12.27 -31.78
N ALA A 144 -2.45 12.42 -30.59
CA ALA A 144 -3.88 12.33 -30.36
C ALA A 144 -4.41 13.55 -29.58
N ARG A 145 -5.65 13.99 -29.90
CA ARG A 145 -6.37 15.04 -29.12
C ARG A 145 -6.77 14.57 -27.71
N ARG A 146 -6.35 13.38 -27.29
CA ARG A 146 -6.64 12.77 -25.98
C ARG A 146 -5.42 12.88 -25.08
N GLY A 147 -5.64 12.86 -23.78
CA GLY A 147 -4.59 12.63 -22.81
C GLY A 147 -4.14 11.18 -22.86
N VAL A 148 -2.86 10.94 -22.61
CA VAL A 148 -2.32 9.58 -22.51
C VAL A 148 -1.45 9.51 -21.26
N LEU A 149 -1.73 8.56 -20.41
CA LEU A 149 -0.87 8.19 -19.29
C LEU A 149 -0.08 6.94 -19.66
N ARG A 150 1.22 6.96 -19.42
CA ARG A 150 2.02 5.74 -19.41
C ARG A 150 2.13 5.23 -17.98
N PHE A 151 1.71 3.99 -17.76
CA PHE A 151 1.72 3.36 -16.45
C PHE A 151 2.52 2.06 -16.48
N SER A 152 3.43 1.89 -15.53
CA SER A 152 4.25 0.68 -15.38
C SER A 152 4.30 0.26 -13.93
N VAL A 153 4.38 -1.04 -13.69
CA VAL A 153 4.62 -1.64 -12.39
C VAL A 153 5.91 -2.44 -12.46
N LEU A 154 6.77 -2.27 -11.47
CA LEU A 154 8.02 -3.02 -11.35
C LEU A 154 7.99 -3.80 -10.04
N GLU A 155 8.43 -5.04 -10.10
CA GLU A 155 8.65 -5.89 -8.94
C GLU A 155 10.11 -6.36 -8.95
N ASN A 156 10.87 -6.00 -7.91
CA ASN A 156 12.30 -6.26 -7.79
C ASN A 156 13.13 -5.75 -9.00
N GLY A 157 12.70 -4.61 -9.58
CA GLY A 157 13.33 -4.01 -10.75
C GLY A 157 12.89 -4.61 -12.10
N GLU A 158 12.15 -5.71 -12.09
CA GLU A 158 11.57 -6.32 -13.29
C GLU A 158 10.20 -5.73 -13.59
N SER A 159 9.93 -5.47 -14.85
CA SER A 159 8.60 -5.01 -15.26
C SER A 159 7.58 -6.13 -15.16
N ARG A 160 6.44 -5.80 -14.58
CA ARG A 160 5.26 -6.68 -14.50
C ARG A 160 4.13 -6.09 -15.33
N ASP A 161 3.29 -6.95 -15.87
CA ASP A 161 2.08 -6.51 -16.55
C ASP A 161 1.13 -5.82 -15.55
N PRO A 162 0.87 -4.50 -15.69
CA PRO A 162 -0.02 -3.79 -14.79
C PRO A 162 -1.44 -4.33 -14.77
N LEU A 163 -1.88 -5.03 -15.83
CA LEU A 163 -3.21 -5.61 -15.93
C LEU A 163 -3.39 -6.78 -14.96
N SER A 164 -2.29 -7.48 -14.62
CA SER A 164 -2.32 -8.58 -13.65
C SER A 164 -2.64 -8.14 -12.22
N TYR A 165 -2.44 -6.84 -11.91
CA TYR A 165 -2.74 -6.23 -10.60
C TYR A 165 -4.12 -5.60 -10.54
N ARG A 166 -4.85 -5.52 -11.66
CA ARG A 166 -6.16 -4.88 -11.73
C ARG A 166 -7.21 -5.75 -11.05
N LEU A 167 -7.80 -5.23 -9.99
CA LEU A 167 -9.07 -5.78 -9.50
C LEU A 167 -10.17 -5.38 -10.48
N TRP A 168 -10.77 -6.38 -11.11
CA TRP A 168 -11.99 -6.21 -11.89
C TRP A 168 -13.14 -5.95 -10.90
N LEU A 169 -13.52 -4.71 -10.73
CA LEU A 169 -14.74 -4.30 -10.04
C LEU A 169 -15.82 -4.02 -11.08
#